data_6317996232927b6ab928f5c8881fd958
#
_entry.id   6317996232927b6ab928f5c8881fd958
#
_cell.length_a   1.000
_cell.length_b   1.000
_cell.length_c   1.000
_cell.angle_alpha   90.00
_cell.angle_beta   90.00
_cell.angle_gamma   90.00
#
_symmetry.space_group_name_H-M   'P 1'
#
loop_
_entity.id
_entity.type
_entity.pdbx_description
1 polymer ?
#
loop_
_entity_poly.entity_id
_entity_poly.type
_entity_poly.pdbx_seq_one_letter_code
_entity_poly.pdbx_strand_id
1 'polypeptide(L)'
;MKELAMFYNFSDERLRKAKFALMPLKIQVKKVEKEDFNQPIGFLAGIKGIEPAAEKFDGDGFDEEMIVMHNFTNKTIDSLIRALNKCGVGRVPLKAVITPTSEDWDSLTLIKALKADHEEMLKKLKMKS
;
A
#
# COMPACT_ATOMS: atom_id res chain seq x y z
N MET A 1 12.48 11.76 8.85
CA MET A 1 11.15 11.63 8.26
C MET A 1 10.53 10.30 8.67
N LYS A 2 9.26 10.33 9.00
CA LYS A 2 8.58 9.13 9.46
C LYS A 2 8.12 8.28 8.28
N GLU A 3 8.27 6.98 8.41
CA GLU A 3 7.71 6.02 7.46
C GLU A 3 6.19 5.95 7.65
N LEU A 4 5.45 5.89 6.56
CA LEU A 4 4.00 5.76 6.55
C LEU A 4 3.62 4.56 5.71
N ALA A 5 2.80 3.67 6.25
CA ALA A 5 2.20 2.55 5.51
C ALA A 5 0.71 2.78 5.40
N MET A 6 0.21 2.83 4.17
CA MET A 6 -1.22 2.99 3.89
C MET A 6 -1.80 1.61 3.56
N PHE A 7 -2.85 1.24 4.28
CA PHE A 7 -3.46 -0.09 4.20
C PHE A 7 -4.83 0.01 3.52
N TYR A 8 -5.05 -0.85 2.53
CA TYR A 8 -6.27 -0.90 1.73
C TYR A 8 -7.00 -2.22 1.96
N ASN A 9 -8.28 -2.14 2.27
CA ASN A 9 -9.19 -3.30 2.35
C ASN A 9 -8.86 -4.33 3.44
N PHE A 10 -8.08 -3.95 4.43
CA PHE A 10 -7.82 -4.82 5.58
C PHE A 10 -9.03 -4.82 6.51
N SER A 11 -9.38 -6.00 7.05
CA SER A 11 -10.39 -6.07 8.10
C SER A 11 -9.90 -5.31 9.34
N ASP A 12 -10.82 -4.92 10.21
CA ASP A 12 -10.47 -4.21 11.44
C ASP A 12 -9.51 -5.03 12.31
N GLU A 13 -9.71 -6.34 12.38
CA GLU A 13 -8.84 -7.23 13.15
C GLU A 13 -7.43 -7.28 12.56
N ARG A 14 -7.31 -7.48 11.27
CA ARG A 14 -6.01 -7.54 10.60
C ARG A 14 -5.28 -6.20 10.68
N LEU A 15 -6.01 -5.11 10.51
CA LEU A 15 -5.44 -3.77 10.62
C LEU A 15 -4.93 -3.48 12.04
N ARG A 16 -5.68 -3.91 13.05
CA ARG A 16 -5.28 -3.77 14.46
C ARG A 16 -3.98 -4.53 14.74
N LYS A 17 -3.87 -5.76 14.25
CA LYS A 17 -2.66 -6.56 14.39
C LYS A 17 -1.46 -5.87 13.72
N ALA A 18 -1.67 -5.34 12.51
CA ALA A 18 -0.62 -4.63 11.79
C ALA A 18 -0.18 -3.36 12.55
N LYS A 19 -1.12 -2.58 13.02
CA LYS A 19 -0.81 -1.38 13.81
C LYS A 19 0.04 -1.71 15.02
N PHE A 20 -0.36 -2.74 15.74
CA PHE A 20 0.34 -3.16 16.95
C PHE A 20 1.76 -3.63 16.63
N ALA A 21 1.92 -4.39 15.55
CA ALA A 21 3.22 -4.90 15.14
C ALA A 21 4.16 -3.80 14.65
N LEU A 22 3.63 -2.77 13.99
CA LEU A 22 4.43 -1.70 13.41
C LEU A 22 4.74 -0.56 14.39
N MET A 23 4.01 -0.50 15.50
CA MET A 23 4.22 0.54 16.51
C MET A 23 5.65 0.58 17.07
N PRO A 24 6.27 -0.56 17.47
CA PRO A 24 7.65 -0.53 17.96
C PRO A 24 8.66 -0.08 16.90
N LEU A 25 8.32 -0.24 15.62
CA LEU A 25 9.17 0.20 14.51
C LEU A 25 8.99 1.68 14.18
N LYS A 26 8.05 2.35 14.87
CA LYS A 26 7.71 3.77 14.65
C LYS A 26 7.19 4.03 13.24
N ILE A 27 6.58 3.04 12.62
CA ILE A 27 5.93 3.16 11.31
C ILE A 27 4.49 3.59 11.54
N GLN A 28 4.09 4.70 10.94
CA GLN A 28 2.70 5.16 10.99
C GLN A 28 1.83 4.28 10.10
N VAL A 29 0.62 4.00 10.54
CA VAL A 29 -0.36 3.20 9.80
C VAL A 29 -1.57 4.08 9.50
N LYS A 30 -1.95 4.11 8.23
CA LYS A 30 -3.14 4.85 7.78
C LYS A 30 -4.05 3.90 7.04
N LYS A 31 -5.34 3.89 7.41
CA LYS A 31 -6.36 3.17 6.66
C LYS A 31 -6.87 4.07 5.55
N VAL A 32 -6.88 3.58 4.30
CA VAL A 32 -7.42 4.34 3.18
C VAL A 32 -8.85 3.87 2.93
N GLU A 33 -9.79 4.81 2.97
CA GLU A 33 -11.20 4.52 2.74
C GLU A 33 -11.49 4.47 1.24
N LYS A 34 -12.50 3.71 0.86
CA LYS A 34 -12.89 3.53 -0.54
C LYS A 34 -13.17 4.86 -1.25
N GLU A 35 -13.77 5.81 -0.56
CA GLU A 35 -14.09 7.12 -1.12
C GLU A 35 -12.84 7.91 -1.52
N ASP A 36 -11.66 7.52 -1.04
CA ASP A 36 -10.38 8.17 -1.34
C ASP A 36 -9.57 7.43 -2.40
N PHE A 37 -10.11 6.39 -3.02
CA PHE A 37 -9.37 5.60 -4.01
C PHE A 37 -8.98 6.39 -5.27
N ASN A 38 -9.68 7.46 -5.57
CA ASN A 38 -9.37 8.34 -6.71
C ASN A 38 -8.42 9.47 -6.35
N GLN A 39 -8.02 9.60 -5.10
CA GLN A 39 -7.06 10.61 -4.69
C GLN A 39 -5.65 10.22 -5.11
N PRO A 40 -4.79 11.19 -5.48
CA PRO A 40 -3.39 10.89 -5.71
C PRO A 40 -2.77 10.25 -4.46
N ILE A 41 -2.01 9.18 -4.63
CA ILE A 41 -1.44 8.49 -3.47
C ILE A 41 -0.47 9.38 -2.69
N GLY A 42 0.23 10.30 -3.38
CA GLY A 42 1.07 11.28 -2.72
C GLY A 42 0.30 12.22 -1.81
N PHE A 43 -0.91 12.62 -2.24
CA PHE A 43 -1.78 13.43 -1.41
C PHE A 43 -2.19 12.66 -0.14
N LEU A 44 -2.58 11.40 -0.29
CA LEU A 44 -2.95 10.55 0.85
C LEU A 44 -1.79 10.38 1.84
N ALA A 45 -0.57 10.35 1.33
CA ALA A 45 0.62 10.22 2.15
C ALA A 45 1.09 11.55 2.77
N GLY A 46 0.47 12.67 2.40
CA GLY A 46 0.82 13.97 2.93
C GLY A 46 1.99 14.65 2.24
N ILE A 47 2.31 14.27 1.01
CA ILE A 47 3.38 14.93 0.24
C ILE A 47 2.90 16.31 -0.17
N LYS A 48 3.71 17.33 0.13
CA LYS A 48 3.38 18.72 -0.19
C LYS A 48 3.36 18.93 -1.71
N GLY A 49 2.45 19.79 -2.17
CA GLY A 49 2.36 20.14 -3.58
C GLY A 49 1.50 19.22 -4.42
N ILE A 50 0.99 18.14 -3.84
CA ILE A 50 0.06 17.23 -4.54
C ILE A 50 -1.37 17.65 -4.17
N GLU A 51 -2.13 18.08 -5.15
CA GLU A 51 -3.50 18.52 -4.90
C GLU A 51 -4.49 17.36 -4.89
N PRO A 52 -5.52 17.42 -4.03
CA PRO A 52 -6.52 16.36 -3.99
C PRO A 52 -7.45 16.42 -5.20
N ALA A 53 -8.08 15.29 -5.52
CA ALA A 53 -9.16 15.25 -6.50
C ALA A 53 -10.38 16.00 -5.94
N ALA A 54 -11.13 16.64 -6.83
CA ALA A 54 -12.25 17.49 -6.42
C ALA A 54 -13.43 16.69 -5.85
N GLU A 55 -13.64 15.48 -6.34
CA GLU A 55 -14.78 14.65 -5.97
C GLU A 55 -14.33 13.37 -5.29
N LYS A 56 -15.23 12.81 -4.46
CA LYS A 56 -14.99 11.51 -3.85
C LYS A 56 -15.29 10.39 -4.84
N PHE A 57 -14.57 9.27 -4.67
CA PHE A 57 -14.78 8.10 -5.50
C PHE A 57 -16.09 7.39 -5.07
N ASP A 58 -16.96 7.10 -6.04
CA ASP A 58 -18.22 6.40 -5.77
C ASP A 58 -18.36 5.08 -6.53
N GLY A 59 -17.28 4.63 -7.19
CA GLY A 59 -17.29 3.38 -7.93
C GLY A 59 -17.08 2.16 -7.05
N ASP A 60 -16.94 0.99 -7.68
CA ASP A 60 -16.77 -0.28 -6.97
C ASP A 60 -15.38 -0.44 -6.37
N GLY A 61 -14.37 0.16 -7.00
CA GLY A 61 -13.00 0.07 -6.52
C GLY A 61 -12.41 -1.33 -6.67
N PHE A 62 -11.72 -1.78 -5.65
CA PHE A 62 -11.13 -3.12 -5.61
C PHE A 62 -11.22 -3.66 -4.18
N ASP A 63 -11.14 -4.98 -4.05
CA ASP A 63 -11.29 -5.66 -2.75
C ASP A 63 -9.99 -6.23 -2.21
N GLU A 64 -8.95 -6.29 -3.03
CA GLU A 64 -7.67 -6.87 -2.64
C GLU A 64 -6.98 -6.03 -1.57
N GLU A 65 -6.32 -6.70 -0.65
CA GLU A 65 -5.46 -6.02 0.33
C GLU A 65 -4.23 -5.46 -0.38
N MET A 66 -3.91 -4.20 -0.08
CA MET A 66 -2.73 -3.53 -0.66
C MET A 66 -2.08 -2.66 0.42
N ILE A 67 -0.76 -2.59 0.40
CA ILE A 67 0.00 -1.69 1.28
C ILE A 67 0.82 -0.75 0.40
N VAL A 68 0.66 0.56 0.63
CA VAL A 68 1.45 1.59 -0.06
C VAL A 68 2.35 2.26 0.98
N MET A 69 3.64 2.27 0.72
CA MET A 69 4.66 2.71 1.66
C MET A 69 5.28 4.03 1.23
N HIS A 70 5.46 4.94 2.18
CA HIS A 70 6.08 6.24 1.94
C HIS A 70 7.28 6.41 2.86
N ASN A 71 8.41 6.91 2.33
CA ASN A 71 9.67 7.09 3.04
C ASN A 71 10.32 5.78 3.50
N PHE A 72 10.02 4.68 2.83
CA PHE A 72 10.60 3.39 3.17
C PHE A 72 11.94 3.18 2.45
N THR A 73 12.90 2.59 3.17
CA THR A 73 14.13 2.05 2.60
C THR A 73 13.97 0.52 2.47
N ASN A 74 14.90 -0.14 1.79
CA ASN A 74 14.88 -1.61 1.71
C ASN A 74 14.87 -2.25 3.08
N LYS A 75 15.60 -1.67 4.03
CA LYS A 75 15.66 -2.17 5.41
C LYS A 75 14.29 -2.04 6.11
N THR A 76 13.61 -0.91 5.92
CA THR A 76 12.29 -0.72 6.53
C THR A 76 11.23 -1.61 5.89
N ILE A 77 11.33 -1.85 4.59
CA ILE A 77 10.44 -2.80 3.91
C ILE A 77 10.59 -4.19 4.51
N ASP A 78 11.83 -4.66 4.68
CA ASP A 78 12.09 -5.98 5.29
C ASP A 78 11.54 -6.05 6.72
N SER A 79 11.71 -4.97 7.49
CA SER A 79 11.20 -4.89 8.85
C SER A 79 9.68 -4.99 8.90
N LEU A 80 8.99 -4.32 7.96
CA LEU A 80 7.54 -4.40 7.85
C LEU A 80 7.10 -5.82 7.52
N ILE A 81 7.73 -6.45 6.54
CA ILE A 81 7.38 -7.82 6.14
C ILE A 81 7.54 -8.79 7.30
N ARG A 82 8.65 -8.71 8.02
CA ARG A 82 8.89 -9.57 9.19
C ARG A 82 7.85 -9.35 10.29
N ALA A 83 7.52 -8.09 10.56
CA ALA A 83 6.53 -7.75 11.58
C ALA A 83 5.16 -8.30 11.24
N LEU A 84 4.74 -8.17 9.98
CA LEU A 84 3.45 -8.68 9.53
C LEU A 84 3.40 -10.21 9.60
N ASN A 85 4.48 -10.89 9.23
CA ASN A 85 4.55 -12.34 9.34
C ASN A 85 4.47 -12.79 10.80
N LYS A 86 5.14 -12.07 11.68
CA LYS A 86 5.23 -12.41 13.10
C LYS A 86 3.90 -12.23 13.83
N CYS A 87 3.12 -11.22 13.44
CA CYS A 87 1.85 -10.91 14.12
C CYS A 87 0.65 -11.70 13.57
N GLY A 88 0.86 -12.51 12.54
CA GLY A 88 -0.19 -13.34 11.97
C GLY A 88 -0.94 -12.75 10.79
N VAL A 89 -0.63 -11.51 10.39
CA VAL A 89 -1.20 -10.93 9.17
C VAL A 89 -0.68 -11.69 7.94
N GLY A 90 0.60 -12.06 7.98
CA GLY A 90 1.20 -12.84 6.92
C GLY A 90 1.58 -12.03 5.70
N ARG A 91 1.68 -12.71 4.57
CA ARG A 91 2.11 -12.10 3.33
C ARG A 91 0.99 -11.29 2.68
N VAL A 92 1.31 -10.07 2.26
CA VAL A 92 0.44 -9.22 1.45
C VAL A 92 1.13 -9.03 0.10
N PRO A 93 0.64 -9.69 -0.98
CA PRO A 93 1.34 -9.66 -2.27
C PRO A 93 1.40 -8.28 -2.92
N LEU A 94 0.37 -7.46 -2.76
CA LEU A 94 0.29 -6.16 -3.41
C LEU A 94 0.88 -5.09 -2.49
N LYS A 95 2.14 -4.75 -2.72
CA LYS A 95 2.87 -3.72 -1.98
C LYS A 95 3.61 -2.80 -2.94
N ALA A 96 3.60 -1.51 -2.66
CA ALA A 96 4.30 -0.53 -3.47
C ALA A 96 4.93 0.54 -2.60
N VAL A 97 6.01 1.13 -3.09
CA VAL A 97 6.64 2.30 -2.49
C VAL A 97 6.33 3.50 -3.37
N ILE A 98 5.90 4.60 -2.78
CA ILE A 98 5.63 5.83 -3.53
C ILE A 98 6.95 6.39 -4.07
N THR A 99 6.98 6.65 -5.38
CA THR A 99 8.13 7.26 -6.05
C THR A 99 7.70 8.59 -6.67
N PRO A 100 8.64 9.45 -7.09
CA PRO A 100 8.26 10.68 -7.80
C PRO A 100 7.43 10.42 -9.06
N THR A 101 7.58 9.25 -9.68
CA THR A 101 6.78 8.89 -10.86
C THR A 101 5.34 8.56 -10.49
N SER A 102 5.11 7.91 -9.36
CA SER A 102 3.79 7.39 -8.99
C SER A 102 3.02 8.27 -8.02
N GLU A 103 3.62 9.32 -7.47
CA GLU A 103 2.95 10.13 -6.42
C GLU A 103 1.67 10.81 -6.90
N ASP A 104 1.53 11.05 -8.21
CA ASP A 104 0.34 11.63 -8.81
C ASP A 104 -0.70 10.59 -9.22
N TRP A 105 -0.36 9.31 -9.15
CA TRP A 105 -1.30 8.24 -9.49
C TRP A 105 -2.34 8.07 -8.40
N ASP A 106 -3.57 7.71 -8.78
CA ASP A 106 -4.55 7.27 -7.78
C ASP A 106 -4.35 5.79 -7.44
N SER A 107 -5.07 5.33 -6.43
CA SER A 107 -4.94 3.95 -5.97
C SER A 107 -5.42 2.94 -7.01
N LEU A 108 -6.40 3.32 -7.83
CA LEU A 108 -6.94 2.46 -8.88
C LEU A 108 -5.90 2.20 -9.97
N THR A 109 -5.17 3.24 -10.38
CA THR A 109 -4.09 3.14 -11.36
C THR A 109 -2.95 2.28 -10.78
N LEU A 110 -2.60 2.55 -9.53
CA LEU A 110 -1.51 1.83 -8.87
C LEU A 110 -1.79 0.33 -8.78
N ILE A 111 -2.99 -0.06 -8.34
CA ILE A 111 -3.29 -1.49 -8.18
C ILE A 111 -3.30 -2.22 -9.51
N LYS A 112 -3.74 -1.56 -10.59
CA LYS A 112 -3.68 -2.15 -11.93
C LYS A 112 -2.25 -2.45 -12.34
N ALA A 113 -1.34 -1.51 -12.08
CA ALA A 113 0.08 -1.69 -12.39
C ALA A 113 0.69 -2.83 -11.56
N LEU A 114 0.37 -2.90 -10.27
CA LEU A 114 0.88 -3.96 -9.40
C LEU A 114 0.37 -5.33 -9.80
N LYS A 115 -0.90 -5.44 -10.19
CA LYS A 115 -1.48 -6.71 -10.64
C LYS A 115 -0.87 -7.15 -11.96
N ALA A 116 -0.64 -6.24 -12.88
CA ALA A 116 0.00 -6.55 -14.15
C ALA A 116 1.44 -7.06 -13.94
N ASP A 117 2.21 -6.41 -13.07
CA ASP A 117 3.56 -6.84 -12.74
C ASP A 117 3.57 -8.22 -12.10
N HIS A 118 2.62 -8.47 -11.21
CA HIS A 118 2.50 -9.76 -10.52
C HIS A 118 2.17 -10.89 -11.50
N GLU A 119 1.23 -10.67 -12.41
CA GLU A 119 0.86 -11.65 -13.45
C GLU A 119 2.02 -11.95 -14.38
N GLU A 120 2.76 -10.92 -14.78
CA GLU A 120 3.92 -11.09 -15.64
C GLU A 120 5.01 -11.91 -14.96
N MET A 121 5.25 -11.65 -13.67
CA MET A 121 6.20 -12.43 -12.89
C MET A 121 5.81 -13.90 -12.80
N LEU A 122 4.52 -14.21 -12.59
CA LEU A 122 4.01 -15.58 -12.56
C LEU A 122 4.21 -16.28 -13.91
N LYS A 123 3.98 -15.58 -15.01
CA LYS A 123 4.21 -16.13 -16.35
C LYS A 123 5.67 -16.47 -16.56
N LYS A 124 6.58 -15.61 -16.15
CA LYS A 124 8.02 -15.87 -16.25
C LYS A 124 8.45 -17.08 -15.44
N LEU A 125 7.88 -17.24 -14.25
CA LEU A 125 8.18 -18.41 -13.41
C LEU A 125 7.68 -19.70 -14.06
N LYS A 126 6.52 -19.69 -14.71
CA LYS A 126 5.99 -20.86 -15.42
C LYS A 126 6.84 -21.22 -16.64
N MET A 127 7.38 -20.23 -17.33
CA MET A 127 8.20 -20.46 -18.51
C MET A 127 9.57 -21.03 -18.19
N LYS A 128 10.05 -20.90 -16.96
CA LYS A 128 11.35 -21.39 -16.53
C LYS A 128 11.32 -22.78 -15.91
N SER A 129 10.16 -23.32 -15.70
CA SER A 129 10.02 -24.65 -15.09
C SER A 129 9.96 -25.78 -16.11
#